data_a2339316bb54885109efbfb8b1d2b58f
#
_entry.id   a2339316bb54885109efbfb8b1d2b58f
#
_cell.length_a   1.000
_cell.length_b   1.000
_cell.length_c   1.000
_cell.angle_alpha   90.00
_cell.angle_beta   90.00
_cell.angle_gamma   90.00
#
_symmetry.space_group_name_H-M   'P 1'
#
loop_
_entity.id
_entity.type
_entity.pdbx_description
1 polymer ?
#
loop_
_entity_poly.entity_id
_entity_poly.type
_entity_poly.pdbx_seq_one_letter_code
_entity_poly.pdbx_strand_id
1 'polypeptide(L)'
;MKDRADYARKGIARGRSLVASVYAAGVLLCAENPSRTLRKVSEIYDRIAFAGVGKYNEFDQLRIAGVRAADLKGFAFSRGDVDARALANQYAQMLGQVFTHEMKPMEVEILVAEVAAVPASAVAQGTDQLFHIRYDGTLVDQSDFAVLGGDAEAISERLAAGWNGSADLGAALRTAVGALAGADRSLGAGELEVAVLDRDATRRAFRRIDDDAVTDLLAAE
;
A
#
# COMPACT_ATOMS: atom_id res chain seq x y z
N MET A 1 -20.85 -17.97 5.53
CA MET A 1 -20.17 -16.81 4.90
C MET A 1 -20.04 -15.62 5.84
N LYS A 2 -21.13 -15.19 6.53
CA LYS A 2 -21.10 -14.04 7.46
C LYS A 2 -20.06 -14.23 8.58
N ASP A 3 -20.06 -15.35 9.26
CA ASP A 3 -19.12 -15.62 10.37
C ASP A 3 -17.66 -15.61 9.93
N ARG A 4 -17.36 -16.03 8.69
CA ARG A 4 -16.02 -15.99 8.10
C ARG A 4 -15.58 -14.55 7.85
N ALA A 5 -16.47 -13.72 7.31
CA ALA A 5 -16.22 -12.31 7.08
C ALA A 5 -15.97 -11.57 8.40
N ASP A 6 -16.80 -11.83 9.42
CA ASP A 6 -16.66 -11.23 10.74
C ASP A 6 -15.35 -11.65 11.43
N TYR A 7 -14.95 -12.91 11.25
CA TYR A 7 -13.68 -13.42 11.75
C TYR A 7 -12.48 -12.67 11.11
N ALA A 8 -12.46 -12.57 9.77
CA ALA A 8 -11.38 -11.87 9.05
C ALA A 8 -11.32 -10.40 9.45
N ARG A 9 -12.47 -9.69 9.46
CA ARG A 9 -12.53 -8.27 9.85
C ARG A 9 -12.04 -8.03 11.27
N LYS A 10 -12.39 -8.88 12.23
CA LYS A 10 -11.89 -8.77 13.62
C LYS A 10 -10.37 -8.93 13.70
N GLY A 11 -9.79 -9.79 12.89
CA GLY A 11 -8.34 -9.95 12.81
C GLY A 11 -7.66 -8.73 12.20
N ILE A 12 -8.20 -8.20 11.11
CA ILE A 12 -7.71 -6.99 10.45
C ILE A 12 -7.81 -5.77 11.37
N ALA A 13 -8.93 -5.62 12.08
CA ALA A 13 -9.18 -4.50 12.99
C ALA A 13 -8.20 -4.43 14.19
N ARG A 14 -7.50 -5.51 14.51
CA ARG A 14 -6.42 -5.51 15.51
C ARG A 14 -5.11 -4.94 14.98
N GLY A 15 -4.97 -4.89 13.66
CA GLY A 15 -3.81 -4.34 12.99
C GLY A 15 -3.89 -2.81 12.93
N ARG A 16 -2.73 -2.16 13.03
CA ARG A 16 -2.62 -0.71 12.82
C ARG A 16 -2.82 -0.38 11.36
N SER A 17 -3.42 0.78 11.09
CA SER A 17 -3.83 1.18 9.74
C SER A 17 -2.67 1.67 8.87
N LEU A 18 -2.93 1.75 7.58
CA LEU A 18 -2.02 2.18 6.54
C LEU A 18 -2.76 3.07 5.54
N VAL A 19 -2.07 4.11 5.09
CA VAL A 19 -2.50 5.00 4.01
C VAL A 19 -1.55 4.83 2.83
N ALA A 20 -2.10 4.70 1.62
CA ALA A 20 -1.39 4.92 0.37
C ALA A 20 -2.04 6.12 -0.33
N SER A 21 -1.24 7.04 -0.86
CA SER A 21 -1.73 8.29 -1.42
C SER A 21 -0.90 8.72 -2.63
N VAL A 22 -1.56 9.09 -3.71
CA VAL A 22 -0.91 9.75 -4.84
C VAL A 22 -0.52 11.17 -4.43
N TYR A 23 0.68 11.59 -4.81
CA TYR A 23 1.21 12.95 -4.61
C TYR A 23 1.96 13.42 -5.88
N ALA A 24 2.47 14.63 -5.89
CA ALA A 24 3.06 15.23 -7.09
C ALA A 24 4.12 14.37 -7.79
N ALA A 25 4.99 13.68 -7.04
CA ALA A 25 6.10 12.90 -7.60
C ALA A 25 5.88 11.38 -7.64
N GLY A 26 4.70 10.88 -7.24
CA GLY A 26 4.40 9.43 -7.28
C GLY A 26 3.41 8.96 -6.23
N VAL A 27 3.72 7.85 -5.54
CA VAL A 27 2.87 7.25 -4.53
C VAL A 27 3.58 7.21 -3.18
N LEU A 28 2.96 7.79 -2.16
CA LEU A 28 3.35 7.69 -0.75
C LEU A 28 2.65 6.49 -0.11
N LEU A 29 3.39 5.70 0.67
CA LEU A 29 2.88 4.63 1.53
C LEU A 29 3.29 4.95 2.96
N CYS A 30 2.32 5.16 3.84
CA CYS A 30 2.51 5.52 5.24
C CYS A 30 1.72 4.57 6.15
N ALA A 31 2.42 3.81 6.95
CA ALA A 31 1.82 2.86 7.89
C ALA A 31 2.12 3.24 9.33
N GLU A 32 1.13 3.15 10.22
CA GLU A 32 1.40 3.10 11.65
C GLU A 32 2.07 1.76 11.97
N ASN A 33 3.36 1.78 12.28
CA ASN A 33 4.17 0.60 12.53
C ASN A 33 5.34 0.88 13.47
N PRO A 34 5.21 0.63 14.78
CA PRO A 34 6.30 0.79 15.73
C PRO A 34 7.35 -0.32 15.65
N SER A 35 7.11 -1.37 14.85
CA SER A 35 8.06 -2.47 14.69
C SER A 35 9.21 -2.09 13.77
N ARG A 36 10.43 -2.34 14.21
CA ARG A 36 11.64 -2.14 13.40
C ARG A 36 11.97 -3.33 12.49
N THR A 37 11.38 -4.49 12.74
CA THR A 37 11.70 -5.75 12.03
C THR A 37 10.55 -6.27 11.17
N LEU A 38 9.31 -6.08 11.60
CA LEU A 38 8.13 -6.54 10.88
C LEU A 38 7.63 -5.43 9.96
N ARG A 39 7.94 -5.51 8.69
CA ARG A 39 7.61 -4.47 7.71
C ARG A 39 6.24 -4.70 7.08
N LYS A 40 5.43 -3.64 7.05
CA LYS A 40 4.12 -3.63 6.39
C LYS A 40 4.20 -3.24 4.92
N VAL A 41 5.22 -2.45 4.56
CA VAL A 41 5.42 -1.93 3.21
C VAL A 41 6.68 -2.53 2.60
N SER A 42 6.61 -2.99 1.36
CA SER A 42 7.73 -3.63 0.67
C SER A 42 7.70 -3.37 -0.83
N GLU A 43 8.87 -3.39 -1.44
CA GLU A 43 9.01 -3.48 -2.89
C GLU A 43 8.58 -4.88 -3.37
N ILE A 44 7.85 -4.95 -4.48
CA ILE A 44 7.59 -6.19 -5.21
C ILE A 44 8.42 -6.26 -6.48
N TYR A 45 8.43 -5.18 -7.25
CA TYR A 45 9.18 -5.08 -8.49
C TYR A 45 9.59 -3.65 -8.78
N ASP A 46 10.26 -3.38 -9.90
CA ASP A 46 10.90 -2.11 -10.26
C ASP A 46 10.04 -0.86 -9.92
N ARG A 47 8.76 -0.91 -10.21
CA ARG A 47 7.82 0.21 -10.04
C ARG A 47 6.59 -0.15 -9.19
N ILE A 48 6.63 -1.32 -8.53
CA ILE A 48 5.49 -1.90 -7.82
C ILE A 48 5.84 -2.10 -6.35
N ALA A 49 4.99 -1.58 -5.48
CA ALA A 49 5.04 -1.79 -4.04
C ALA A 49 3.85 -2.64 -3.56
N PHE A 50 4.07 -3.29 -2.44
CA PHE A 50 3.09 -4.05 -1.68
C PHE A 50 2.95 -3.45 -0.30
N ALA A 51 1.73 -3.36 0.20
CA ALA A 51 1.47 -3.07 1.59
C ALA A 51 0.43 -4.04 2.15
N GLY A 52 0.56 -4.38 3.45
CA GLY A 52 -0.36 -5.31 4.10
C GLY A 52 -0.74 -4.87 5.50
N VAL A 53 -1.99 -5.14 5.87
CA VAL A 53 -2.55 -4.94 7.21
C VAL A 53 -3.22 -6.24 7.66
N GLY A 54 -3.22 -6.48 8.96
CA GLY A 54 -3.75 -7.69 9.58
C GLY A 54 -2.64 -8.60 10.09
N LYS A 55 -2.79 -9.91 9.91
CA LYS A 55 -1.87 -10.90 10.44
C LYS A 55 -0.57 -10.98 9.63
N TYR A 56 0.55 -10.61 10.26
CA TYR A 56 1.83 -10.43 9.59
C TYR A 56 2.27 -11.63 8.75
N ASN A 57 2.28 -12.83 9.33
CA ASN A 57 2.74 -14.03 8.63
C ASN A 57 1.86 -14.39 7.41
N GLU A 58 0.60 -13.99 7.40
CA GLU A 58 -0.31 -14.23 6.28
C GLU A 58 -0.03 -13.25 5.13
N PHE A 59 0.07 -11.94 5.40
CA PHE A 59 0.39 -11.00 4.33
C PHE A 59 1.86 -11.08 3.87
N ASP A 60 2.80 -11.49 4.71
CA ASP A 60 4.19 -11.71 4.28
C ASP A 60 4.30 -12.90 3.30
N GLN A 61 3.51 -13.96 3.48
CA GLN A 61 3.41 -15.04 2.50
C GLN A 61 2.88 -14.53 1.15
N LEU A 62 1.86 -13.66 1.16
CA LEU A 62 1.34 -13.03 -0.06
C LEU A 62 2.41 -12.14 -0.72
N ARG A 63 3.14 -11.33 0.05
CA ARG A 63 4.26 -10.54 -0.45
C ARG A 63 5.30 -11.42 -1.18
N ILE A 64 5.72 -12.52 -0.55
CA ILE A 64 6.68 -13.45 -1.15
C ILE A 64 6.13 -14.07 -2.44
N ALA A 65 4.86 -14.45 -2.45
CA ALA A 65 4.19 -14.98 -3.65
C ALA A 65 4.20 -13.96 -4.80
N GLY A 66 3.92 -12.68 -4.52
CA GLY A 66 3.95 -11.62 -5.51
C GLY A 66 5.33 -11.33 -6.06
N VAL A 67 6.36 -11.30 -5.21
CA VAL A 67 7.76 -11.16 -5.66
C VAL A 67 8.13 -12.27 -6.62
N ARG A 68 7.81 -13.52 -6.30
CA ARG A 68 8.09 -14.69 -7.16
C ARG A 68 7.33 -14.61 -8.48
N ALA A 69 6.06 -14.22 -8.46
CA ALA A 69 5.25 -14.07 -9.67
C ALA A 69 5.79 -12.97 -10.58
N ALA A 70 6.16 -11.83 -10.01
CA ALA A 70 6.75 -10.71 -10.73
C ALA A 70 8.11 -11.08 -11.36
N ASP A 71 9.00 -11.72 -10.59
CA ASP A 71 10.30 -12.17 -11.07
C ASP A 71 10.16 -13.19 -12.20
N LEU A 72 9.26 -14.17 -12.06
CA LEU A 72 9.03 -15.18 -13.08
C LEU A 72 8.50 -14.56 -14.38
N LYS A 73 7.52 -13.63 -14.27
CA LYS A 73 6.97 -12.92 -15.43
C LYS A 73 8.04 -12.06 -16.10
N GLY A 74 8.80 -11.31 -15.35
CA GLY A 74 9.86 -10.43 -15.86
C GLY A 74 11.02 -11.18 -16.48
N PHE A 75 11.33 -12.39 -16.01
CA PHE A 75 12.33 -13.28 -16.60
C PHE A 75 11.82 -13.97 -17.88
N ALA A 76 10.58 -14.47 -17.85
CA ALA A 76 10.02 -15.23 -18.98
C ALA A 76 9.66 -14.34 -20.19
N PHE A 77 9.34 -13.08 -19.96
CA PHE A 77 8.93 -12.12 -20.99
C PHE A 77 9.84 -10.89 -20.96
N SER A 78 9.40 -9.81 -20.33
CA SER A 78 10.23 -8.63 -20.10
C SER A 78 9.91 -7.98 -18.75
N ARG A 79 10.85 -7.22 -18.22
CA ARG A 79 10.62 -6.46 -16.96
C ARG A 79 9.48 -5.45 -17.09
N GLY A 80 9.29 -4.88 -18.28
CA GLY A 80 8.22 -3.95 -18.57
C GLY A 80 6.83 -4.58 -18.68
N ASP A 81 6.74 -5.90 -18.78
CA ASP A 81 5.46 -6.63 -18.85
C ASP A 81 4.89 -6.97 -17.47
N VAL A 82 5.65 -6.71 -16.39
CA VAL A 82 5.18 -6.88 -15.03
C VAL A 82 4.35 -5.65 -14.64
N ASP A 83 3.08 -5.86 -14.35
CA ASP A 83 2.12 -4.81 -14.02
C ASP A 83 1.35 -5.12 -12.73
N ALA A 84 0.96 -4.07 -12.01
CA ALA A 84 0.26 -4.18 -10.74
C ALA A 84 -1.15 -4.77 -10.88
N ARG A 85 -1.85 -4.51 -11.99
CA ARG A 85 -3.20 -5.02 -12.23
C ARG A 85 -3.21 -6.54 -12.33
N ALA A 86 -2.25 -7.12 -13.05
CA ALA A 86 -2.13 -8.58 -13.17
C ALA A 86 -1.81 -9.22 -11.81
N LEU A 87 -0.91 -8.62 -11.02
CA LEU A 87 -0.59 -9.07 -9.66
C LEU A 87 -1.81 -8.95 -8.73
N ALA A 88 -2.52 -7.83 -8.79
CA ALA A 88 -3.72 -7.61 -7.98
C ALA A 88 -4.84 -8.63 -8.29
N ASN A 89 -5.05 -8.95 -9.57
CA ASN A 89 -5.98 -10.00 -9.98
C ASN A 89 -5.57 -11.38 -9.46
N GLN A 90 -4.28 -11.70 -9.49
CA GLN A 90 -3.75 -12.96 -8.95
C GLN A 90 -3.99 -13.05 -7.43
N TYR A 91 -3.72 -11.99 -6.68
CA TYR A 91 -4.01 -11.92 -5.25
C TYR A 91 -5.51 -12.04 -4.95
N ALA A 92 -6.36 -11.37 -5.73
CA ALA A 92 -7.81 -11.46 -5.58
C ALA A 92 -8.31 -12.89 -5.76
N GLN A 93 -7.79 -13.62 -6.74
CA GLN A 93 -8.11 -15.03 -6.94
C GLN A 93 -7.63 -15.90 -5.76
N MET A 94 -6.40 -15.71 -5.29
CA MET A 94 -5.85 -16.47 -4.16
C MET A 94 -6.67 -16.24 -2.88
N LEU A 95 -6.95 -14.99 -2.53
CA LEU A 95 -7.74 -14.64 -1.34
C LEU A 95 -9.18 -15.14 -1.46
N GLY A 96 -9.80 -15.00 -2.63
CA GLY A 96 -11.15 -15.50 -2.90
C GLY A 96 -11.24 -17.03 -2.77
N GLN A 97 -10.25 -17.76 -3.24
CA GLN A 97 -10.18 -19.22 -3.06
C GLN A 97 -10.04 -19.61 -1.60
N VAL A 98 -9.12 -18.99 -0.87
CA VAL A 98 -8.96 -19.23 0.58
C VAL A 98 -10.26 -18.89 1.33
N PHE A 99 -10.87 -17.75 1.01
CA PHE A 99 -12.13 -17.34 1.64
C PHE A 99 -13.27 -18.32 1.40
N THR A 100 -13.35 -18.94 0.23
CA THR A 100 -14.45 -19.86 -0.13
C THR A 100 -14.21 -21.30 0.30
N HIS A 101 -13.00 -21.80 0.16
CA HIS A 101 -12.72 -23.24 0.25
C HIS A 101 -11.95 -23.67 1.50
N GLU A 102 -11.09 -22.80 2.06
CA GLU A 102 -10.29 -23.16 3.22
C GLU A 102 -11.13 -23.09 4.51
N MET A 103 -10.75 -23.85 5.54
CA MET A 103 -11.45 -23.84 6.84
C MET A 103 -11.42 -22.47 7.50
N LYS A 104 -10.30 -21.73 7.36
CA LYS A 104 -10.06 -20.44 7.98
C LYS A 104 -9.76 -19.38 6.90
N PRO A 105 -10.49 -18.25 6.85
CA PRO A 105 -10.15 -17.15 5.98
C PRO A 105 -8.85 -16.48 6.46
N MET A 106 -8.13 -15.84 5.54
CA MET A 106 -7.02 -14.96 5.91
C MET A 106 -7.52 -13.69 6.60
N GLU A 107 -6.80 -13.25 7.62
CA GLU A 107 -7.06 -12.03 8.39
C GLU A 107 -6.18 -10.89 7.85
N VAL A 108 -6.34 -10.58 6.55
CA VAL A 108 -5.50 -9.60 5.85
C VAL A 108 -6.29 -8.72 4.90
N GLU A 109 -5.79 -7.52 4.71
CA GLU A 109 -6.04 -6.67 3.55
C GLU A 109 -4.70 -6.26 2.98
N ILE A 110 -4.60 -6.19 1.65
CA ILE A 110 -3.37 -5.84 0.96
C ILE A 110 -3.61 -4.76 -0.08
N LEU A 111 -2.57 -4.01 -0.34
CA LEU A 111 -2.50 -3.02 -1.41
C LEU A 111 -1.36 -3.38 -2.35
N VAL A 112 -1.61 -3.25 -3.64
CA VAL A 112 -0.59 -3.23 -4.69
C VAL A 112 -0.62 -1.86 -5.33
N ALA A 113 0.50 -1.16 -5.30
CA ALA A 113 0.64 0.17 -5.88
C ALA A 113 1.66 0.13 -7.02
N GLU A 114 1.37 0.82 -8.11
CA GLU A 114 2.30 1.02 -9.21
C GLU A 114 2.39 2.49 -9.58
N VAL A 115 3.61 3.00 -9.74
CA VAL A 115 3.84 4.33 -10.25
C VAL A 115 4.05 4.29 -11.76
N ALA A 116 3.41 5.20 -12.48
CA ALA A 116 3.51 5.30 -13.92
C ALA A 116 4.96 5.47 -14.37
N ALA A 117 5.37 4.78 -15.44
CA ALA A 117 6.63 5.05 -16.07
C ALA A 117 6.59 6.42 -16.75
N VAL A 118 7.62 7.25 -16.55
CA VAL A 118 7.80 8.46 -17.36
C VAL A 118 8.40 7.99 -18.70
N PRO A 119 7.66 8.05 -19.82
CA PRO A 119 8.21 7.61 -21.08
C PRO A 119 9.28 8.58 -21.54
N ALA A 120 10.35 8.05 -22.11
CA ALA A 120 11.34 8.85 -22.85
C ALA A 120 10.72 9.56 -24.08
N SER A 121 9.50 9.22 -24.45
CA SER A 121 8.67 9.91 -25.47
C SER A 121 7.28 10.13 -24.89
N ALA A 122 6.77 11.33 -24.98
CA ALA A 122 5.54 11.86 -24.35
C ALA A 122 4.19 11.20 -24.78
N VAL A 123 4.18 9.98 -25.27
CA VAL A 123 2.99 9.35 -25.90
C VAL A 123 2.26 8.32 -25.03
N ALA A 124 2.82 7.89 -23.91
CA ALA A 124 2.15 6.96 -23.00
C ALA A 124 2.19 7.48 -21.56
N GLN A 125 1.27 8.36 -21.21
CA GLN A 125 1.03 8.74 -19.81
C GLN A 125 0.18 7.62 -19.16
N GLY A 126 0.85 6.63 -18.57
CA GLY A 126 0.20 5.78 -17.57
C GLY A 126 -0.17 6.62 -16.35
N THR A 127 -1.25 6.30 -15.70
CA THR A 127 -1.61 6.86 -14.39
C THR A 127 -1.06 5.96 -13.28
N ASP A 128 -0.70 6.54 -12.13
CA ASP A 128 -0.40 5.76 -10.94
C ASP A 128 -1.61 4.89 -10.58
N GLN A 129 -1.37 3.69 -10.09
CA GLN A 129 -2.44 2.71 -9.83
C GLN A 129 -2.35 2.22 -8.39
N LEU A 130 -3.51 2.15 -7.73
CA LEU A 130 -3.66 1.65 -6.37
C LEU A 130 -4.75 0.57 -6.38
N PHE A 131 -4.37 -0.67 -6.10
CA PHE A 131 -5.30 -1.80 -6.02
C PHE A 131 -5.42 -2.28 -4.59
N HIS A 132 -6.59 -2.10 -3.99
CA HIS A 132 -6.93 -2.62 -2.67
C HIS A 132 -7.60 -3.98 -2.80
N ILE A 133 -7.04 -5.01 -2.23
CA ILE A 133 -7.54 -6.39 -2.26
C ILE A 133 -7.94 -6.78 -0.83
N ARG A 134 -9.20 -7.15 -0.65
CA ARG A 134 -9.77 -7.53 0.64
C ARG A 134 -9.62 -9.03 0.88
N TYR A 135 -9.82 -9.44 2.14
CA TYR A 135 -9.74 -10.83 2.61
C TYR A 135 -10.63 -11.82 1.82
N ASP A 136 -11.70 -11.37 1.18
CA ASP A 136 -12.65 -12.18 0.41
C ASP A 136 -12.31 -12.23 -1.10
N GLY A 137 -11.22 -11.59 -1.50
CA GLY A 137 -10.81 -11.46 -2.90
C GLY A 137 -11.45 -10.29 -3.64
N THR A 138 -12.24 -9.44 -2.95
CA THR A 138 -12.76 -8.21 -3.56
C THR A 138 -11.60 -7.29 -3.93
N LEU A 139 -11.51 -6.92 -5.19
CA LEU A 139 -10.55 -5.98 -5.75
C LEU A 139 -11.23 -4.62 -5.94
N VAL A 140 -10.62 -3.57 -5.41
CA VAL A 140 -11.05 -2.18 -5.59
C VAL A 140 -9.91 -1.37 -6.19
N ASP A 141 -10.18 -0.73 -7.32
CA ASP A 141 -9.29 0.24 -7.98
C ASP A 141 -9.50 1.62 -7.37
N GLN A 142 -8.43 2.27 -6.94
CA GLN A 142 -8.43 3.58 -6.30
C GLN A 142 -7.56 4.55 -7.10
N SER A 143 -8.06 5.75 -7.38
CA SER A 143 -7.35 6.75 -8.17
C SER A 143 -6.45 7.68 -7.35
N ASP A 144 -6.87 8.01 -6.14
CA ASP A 144 -6.33 9.12 -5.36
C ASP A 144 -5.57 8.63 -4.12
N PHE A 145 -6.24 7.82 -3.32
CA PHE A 145 -5.68 7.21 -2.13
C PHE A 145 -6.44 5.94 -1.75
N ALA A 146 -5.80 5.11 -0.93
CA ALA A 146 -6.40 3.93 -0.30
C ALA A 146 -6.04 3.89 1.18
N VAL A 147 -6.98 3.43 2.00
CA VAL A 147 -6.77 3.23 3.44
C VAL A 147 -7.09 1.78 3.78
N LEU A 148 -6.22 1.12 4.53
CA LEU A 148 -6.36 -0.26 4.98
C LEU A 148 -6.35 -0.32 6.50
N GLY A 149 -7.13 -1.23 7.08
CA GLY A 149 -7.15 -1.48 8.52
C GLY A 149 -8.51 -1.26 9.17
N GLY A 150 -8.55 -1.40 10.50
CA GLY A 150 -9.81 -1.40 11.25
C GLY A 150 -10.59 -0.09 11.21
N ASP A 151 -9.88 1.04 11.21
CA ASP A 151 -10.47 2.39 11.24
C ASP A 151 -10.47 3.06 9.85
N ALA A 152 -10.42 2.27 8.78
CA ALA A 152 -10.22 2.76 7.42
C ALA A 152 -11.26 3.80 6.99
N GLU A 153 -12.52 3.66 7.39
CA GLU A 153 -13.59 4.61 7.03
C GLU A 153 -13.32 6.00 7.62
N ALA A 154 -13.10 6.09 8.92
CA ALA A 154 -12.82 7.35 9.61
C ALA A 154 -11.50 8.01 9.15
N ILE A 155 -10.47 7.18 8.87
CA ILE A 155 -9.20 7.66 8.31
C ILE A 155 -9.41 8.19 6.88
N SER A 156 -10.20 7.49 6.05
CA SER A 156 -10.51 7.92 4.68
C SER A 156 -11.24 9.25 4.65
N GLU A 157 -12.20 9.47 5.54
CA GLU A 157 -12.90 10.76 5.66
C GLU A 157 -11.94 11.90 6.01
N ARG A 158 -11.06 11.70 6.99
CA ARG A 158 -10.05 12.69 7.38
C ARG A 158 -9.05 12.95 6.25
N LEU A 159 -8.62 11.90 5.57
CA LEU A 159 -7.68 12.00 4.46
C LEU A 159 -8.30 12.76 3.27
N ALA A 160 -9.54 12.45 2.92
CA ALA A 160 -10.27 13.12 1.83
C ALA A 160 -10.40 14.63 2.06
N ALA A 161 -10.56 15.07 3.30
CA ALA A 161 -10.67 16.49 3.65
C ALA A 161 -9.39 17.29 3.39
N GLY A 162 -8.21 16.64 3.45
CA GLY A 162 -6.89 17.31 3.28
C GLY A 162 -6.08 16.84 2.08
N TRP A 163 -6.55 15.82 1.35
CA TRP A 163 -5.79 15.25 0.24
C TRP A 163 -5.63 16.23 -0.92
N ASN A 164 -4.42 16.29 -1.47
CA ASN A 164 -4.08 17.04 -2.66
C ASN A 164 -3.04 16.26 -3.47
N GLY A 165 -3.43 15.74 -4.63
CA GLY A 165 -2.57 14.96 -5.52
C GLY A 165 -1.39 15.74 -6.11
N SER A 166 -1.38 17.07 -6.01
CA SER A 166 -0.27 17.95 -6.43
C SER A 166 0.61 18.40 -5.27
N ALA A 167 0.37 17.92 -4.04
CA ALA A 167 1.18 18.23 -2.88
C ALA A 167 2.60 17.65 -3.02
N ASP A 168 3.59 18.30 -2.43
CA ASP A 168 4.91 17.72 -2.25
C ASP A 168 4.90 16.57 -1.22
N LEU A 169 6.02 15.88 -1.08
CA LEU A 169 6.13 14.73 -0.17
C LEU A 169 5.87 15.12 1.29
N GLY A 170 6.35 16.28 1.75
CA GLY A 170 6.16 16.74 3.14
C GLY A 170 4.69 17.00 3.45
N ALA A 171 4.00 17.74 2.59
CA ALA A 171 2.57 18.03 2.74
C ALA A 171 1.72 16.74 2.64
N ALA A 172 2.01 15.85 1.70
CA ALA A 172 1.33 14.56 1.57
C ALA A 172 1.53 13.68 2.81
N LEU A 173 2.76 13.65 3.36
CA LEU A 173 3.07 12.89 4.57
C LEU A 173 2.34 13.46 5.80
N ARG A 174 2.36 14.79 6.00
CA ARG A 174 1.63 15.44 7.12
C ARG A 174 0.14 15.15 7.05
N THR A 175 -0.45 15.20 5.85
CA THR A 175 -1.87 14.85 5.64
C THR A 175 -2.14 13.39 5.98
N ALA A 176 -1.31 12.46 5.52
CA ALA A 176 -1.46 11.03 5.82
C ALA A 176 -1.30 10.73 7.32
N VAL A 177 -0.30 11.32 7.97
CA VAL A 177 -0.04 11.15 9.41
C VAL A 177 -1.17 11.78 10.24
N GLY A 178 -1.65 12.97 9.89
CA GLY A 178 -2.80 13.60 10.53
C GLY A 178 -4.07 12.75 10.42
N ALA A 179 -4.30 12.13 9.25
CA ALA A 179 -5.43 11.23 9.05
C ALA A 179 -5.31 9.95 9.90
N LEU A 180 -4.12 9.36 10.01
CA LEU A 180 -3.84 8.18 10.86
C LEU A 180 -3.96 8.50 12.34
N ALA A 181 -3.42 9.61 12.78
CA ALA A 181 -3.43 10.01 14.19
C ALA A 181 -4.84 10.39 14.70
N GLY A 182 -5.62 11.05 13.86
CA GLY A 182 -6.90 11.65 14.29
C GLY A 182 -6.68 12.86 15.21
N ALA A 183 -7.73 13.26 15.92
CA ALA A 183 -7.70 14.46 16.76
C ALA A 183 -6.98 14.25 18.12
N ASP A 184 -6.96 13.01 18.60
CA ASP A 184 -6.58 12.71 20.00
C ASP A 184 -5.15 12.16 20.15
N ARG A 185 -4.45 11.93 19.04
CA ARG A 185 -3.11 11.33 19.05
C ARG A 185 -2.12 12.16 18.22
N SER A 186 -0.84 12.01 18.53
CA SER A 186 0.25 12.39 17.64
C SER A 186 1.09 11.17 17.33
N LEU A 187 1.55 11.04 16.10
CA LEU A 187 2.43 9.95 15.66
C LEU A 187 3.79 10.55 15.30
N GLY A 188 4.83 10.11 15.99
CA GLY A 188 6.21 10.44 15.68
C GLY A 188 6.83 9.49 14.65
N ALA A 189 7.99 9.87 14.08
CA ALA A 189 8.70 9.08 13.07
C ALA A 189 8.94 7.62 13.52
N GLY A 190 9.25 7.42 14.81
CA GLY A 190 9.49 6.09 15.38
C GLY A 190 8.26 5.16 15.41
N GLU A 191 7.07 5.67 15.18
CA GLU A 191 5.82 4.92 15.12
C GLU A 191 5.33 4.71 13.68
N LEU A 192 6.07 5.22 12.71
CA LEU A 192 5.72 5.20 11.31
C LEU A 192 6.65 4.32 10.49
N GLU A 193 6.13 3.74 9.45
CA GLU A 193 6.87 3.13 8.36
C GLU A 193 6.47 3.86 7.07
N VAL A 194 7.41 4.58 6.47
CA VAL A 194 7.17 5.42 5.31
C VAL A 194 8.00 4.95 4.13
N ALA A 195 7.37 4.84 2.97
CA ALA A 195 8.03 4.58 1.71
C ALA A 195 7.35 5.34 0.57
N VAL A 196 8.07 5.51 -0.51
CA VAL A 196 7.54 6.11 -1.75
C VAL A 196 7.85 5.24 -2.95
N LEU A 197 6.98 5.31 -3.95
CA LEU A 197 7.29 5.00 -5.33
C LEU A 197 7.52 6.32 -6.06
N ASP A 198 8.74 6.54 -6.52
CA ASP A 198 9.15 7.76 -7.21
C ASP A 198 8.92 7.61 -8.72
N ARG A 199 8.07 8.48 -9.31
CA ARG A 199 7.71 8.43 -10.73
C ARG A 199 8.93 8.72 -11.63
N ASP A 200 9.80 9.59 -11.19
CA ASP A 200 10.97 10.02 -11.98
C ASP A 200 12.14 9.02 -11.91
N ALA A 201 12.03 7.99 -11.07
CA ALA A 201 13.03 6.95 -10.99
C ALA A 201 13.17 6.19 -12.33
N THR A 202 14.40 6.07 -12.82
CA THR A 202 14.68 5.43 -14.11
C THR A 202 14.48 3.91 -14.11
N ARG A 203 14.61 3.27 -12.94
CA ARG A 203 14.48 1.83 -12.79
C ARG A 203 13.73 1.48 -11.50
N ARG A 204 14.39 1.52 -10.36
CA ARG A 204 13.83 1.17 -9.07
C ARG A 204 13.13 2.37 -8.45
N ALA A 205 11.80 2.37 -8.50
CA ALA A 205 10.98 3.46 -7.97
C ALA A 205 10.84 3.43 -6.45
N PHE A 206 10.91 2.25 -5.82
CA PHE A 206 10.70 2.08 -4.39
C PHE A 206 11.87 2.65 -3.57
N ARG A 207 11.53 3.54 -2.64
CA ARG A 207 12.47 4.11 -1.66
C ARG A 207 11.81 4.18 -0.28
N ARG A 208 12.47 3.62 0.71
CA ARG A 208 12.07 3.75 2.12
C ARG A 208 12.61 5.07 2.67
N ILE A 209 11.78 5.79 3.42
CA ILE A 209 12.16 7.01 4.11
C ILE A 209 12.59 6.62 5.53
N ASP A 210 13.78 7.03 5.96
CA ASP A 210 14.27 6.79 7.31
C ASP A 210 13.62 7.75 8.33
N ASP A 211 13.80 7.46 9.61
CA ASP A 211 13.13 8.19 10.69
C ASP A 211 13.59 9.64 10.79
N ASP A 212 14.85 9.93 10.46
CA ASP A 212 15.39 11.29 10.50
C ASP A 212 14.74 12.12 9.38
N ALA A 213 14.69 11.59 8.16
CA ALA A 213 14.02 12.25 7.05
C ALA A 213 12.50 12.38 7.27
N VAL A 214 11.84 11.39 7.91
CA VAL A 214 10.43 11.50 8.29
C VAL A 214 10.25 12.64 9.30
N THR A 215 11.14 12.77 10.28
CA THR A 215 11.09 13.85 11.28
C THR A 215 11.23 15.22 10.62
N ASP A 216 12.17 15.37 9.71
CA ASP A 216 12.39 16.63 8.97
C ASP A 216 11.17 16.99 8.11
N LEU A 217 10.59 16.02 7.39
CA LEU A 217 9.40 16.22 6.56
C LEU A 217 8.14 16.59 7.38
N LEU A 218 8.03 16.08 8.60
CA LEU A 218 6.91 16.43 9.49
C LEU A 218 7.09 17.80 10.14
N ALA A 219 8.34 18.26 10.37
CA ALA A 219 8.66 19.54 11.00
C ALA A 219 8.66 20.72 9.99
N ALA A 220 8.82 20.45 8.69
CA ALA A 220 8.79 21.50 7.67
C ALA A 220 7.37 22.09 7.54
N GLU A 221 7.23 23.43 7.62
CA GLU A 221 5.97 24.16 7.41
C GLU A 221 5.57 24.26 5.94
#